data_a4922ceeca35d5414579030d808b562a
#
_entry.id   a4922ceeca35d5414579030d808b562a
#
_cell.length_a   1.000
_cell.length_b   1.000
_cell.length_c   1.000
_cell.angle_alpha   90.00
_cell.angle_beta   90.00
_cell.angle_gamma   90.00
#
_symmetry.space_group_name_H-M   'P 1'
#
loop_
_entity.id
_entity.type
_entity.pdbx_description
1 polymer ?
#
loop_
_entity_poly.entity_id
_entity_poly.type
_entity_poly.pdbx_seq_one_letter_code
_entity_poly.pdbx_strand_id
1 'polypeptide(L)'
;MARRVTPRLLVLSPALLAAVLSGCSGPVKPQRPAWRTQAENACLAQRRVQPSAYVQIANEVDGPGICGLTSPFKVTALQGGAVSFNARATLDCSMVAELDQWLADVVQPAAQARFGQDVVQINSMGSYACRGMNNQSSAPLSEHSFVNALDIGGFVLADGREISIVRDWTRGDLLTRAFLMDVHGGSCQHFSTVLAPGSNPFHYNHIHVDLAMHGRGGKHICKPVPHEIAAPPVSPLLVTKGPAPVDDDDSDTGEAPPRAAFEGGRAASLDSFAAPLPPRRGDSGGN
;
A
#
# COMPACT_ATOMS: atom_id res chain seq x y z
N MET A 1 61.70 -62.93 -47.12
CA MET A 1 62.01 -61.51 -46.78
C MET A 1 60.70 -60.79 -46.45
N ALA A 2 60.33 -60.69 -45.20
CA ALA A 2 59.07 -60.10 -44.76
C ALA A 2 59.37 -58.68 -44.20
N ARG A 3 58.85 -57.64 -44.83
CA ARG A 3 58.93 -56.23 -44.36
C ARG A 3 57.88 -56.03 -43.31
N ARG A 4 58.30 -55.68 -42.07
CA ARG A 4 57.46 -55.19 -40.99
C ARG A 4 57.09 -53.74 -41.21
N VAL A 5 55.79 -53.46 -41.34
CA VAL A 5 55.26 -52.13 -41.38
C VAL A 5 54.89 -51.72 -39.90
N THR A 6 55.59 -50.73 -39.33
CA THR A 6 55.30 -50.19 -38.04
C THR A 6 54.23 -49.10 -38.16
N PRO A 7 53.10 -49.16 -37.40
CA PRO A 7 52.12 -48.08 -37.39
C PRO A 7 52.69 -46.83 -36.60
N ARG A 8 52.73 -45.70 -37.24
CA ARG A 8 53.00 -44.43 -36.60
C ARG A 8 51.72 -43.97 -35.84
N LEU A 9 51.74 -44.05 -34.53
CA LEU A 9 50.75 -43.37 -33.69
C LEU A 9 50.91 -41.87 -33.85
N LEU A 10 49.90 -41.19 -34.39
CA LEU A 10 49.79 -39.75 -34.33
C LEU A 10 49.34 -39.37 -32.89
N VAL A 11 50.25 -38.85 -32.09
CA VAL A 11 49.97 -38.23 -30.81
C VAL A 11 49.41 -36.85 -31.10
N LEU A 12 48.08 -36.73 -31.09
CA LEU A 12 47.41 -35.44 -31.12
C LEU A 12 47.68 -34.71 -29.78
N SER A 13 48.40 -33.58 -29.92
CA SER A 13 48.80 -32.77 -28.80
C SER A 13 47.60 -32.26 -27.99
N PRO A 14 47.56 -32.39 -26.66
CA PRO A 14 46.43 -31.95 -25.82
C PRO A 14 46.31 -30.38 -25.79
N ALA A 15 47.18 -29.67 -26.42
CA ALA A 15 47.15 -28.19 -26.49
C ALA A 15 46.03 -27.62 -27.38
N LEU A 16 45.41 -28.45 -28.27
CA LEU A 16 44.33 -27.96 -29.14
C LEU A 16 42.94 -28.08 -28.51
N LEU A 17 42.77 -28.76 -27.38
CA LEU A 17 41.45 -28.96 -26.74
C LEU A 17 41.12 -27.86 -25.67
N ALA A 18 42.12 -27.04 -25.31
CA ALA A 18 41.90 -25.99 -24.29
C ALA A 18 41.37 -24.65 -24.84
N ALA A 19 41.32 -24.50 -26.17
CA ALA A 19 40.98 -23.19 -26.80
C ALA A 19 39.44 -23.01 -27.07
N VAL A 20 38.59 -23.98 -26.79
CA VAL A 20 37.15 -23.91 -27.17
C VAL A 20 36.24 -23.56 -26.00
N LEU A 21 36.77 -23.39 -24.77
CA LEU A 21 35.98 -23.05 -23.57
C LEU A 21 36.06 -21.56 -23.14
N SER A 22 36.62 -20.70 -23.96
CA SER A 22 36.49 -19.24 -23.79
C SER A 22 35.11 -18.80 -24.27
N GLY A 23 34.05 -19.31 -23.61
CA GLY A 23 32.71 -18.79 -23.78
C GLY A 23 32.75 -17.28 -23.44
N CYS A 24 32.27 -16.45 -24.36
CA CYS A 24 32.05 -15.03 -24.16
C CYS A 24 31.11 -14.87 -22.93
N SER A 25 31.67 -14.69 -21.73
CA SER A 25 30.95 -14.13 -20.61
C SER A 25 30.64 -12.67 -20.97
N GLY A 26 29.48 -12.44 -21.58
CA GLY A 26 28.94 -11.09 -21.73
C GLY A 26 28.92 -10.42 -20.37
N PRO A 27 28.79 -9.09 -20.32
CA PRO A 27 28.75 -8.36 -19.06
C PRO A 27 27.63 -8.93 -18.19
N VAL A 28 28.00 -9.58 -17.07
CA VAL A 28 27.04 -10.11 -16.10
C VAL A 28 26.30 -8.90 -15.53
N LYS A 29 24.98 -8.81 -15.74
CA LYS A 29 24.18 -7.77 -15.11
C LYS A 29 24.36 -7.84 -13.58
N PRO A 30 24.58 -6.71 -12.90
CA PRO A 30 24.61 -6.68 -11.45
C PRO A 30 23.36 -7.36 -10.89
N GLN A 31 23.54 -8.24 -9.92
CA GLN A 31 22.40 -8.97 -9.32
C GLN A 31 21.92 -8.26 -8.07
N ARG A 32 20.60 -8.26 -7.87
CA ARG A 32 19.99 -7.83 -6.61
C ARG A 32 20.46 -8.73 -5.46
N PRO A 33 20.59 -8.21 -4.23
CA PRO A 33 20.88 -9.04 -3.06
C PRO A 33 19.90 -10.22 -2.96
N ALA A 34 20.42 -11.43 -2.74
CA ALA A 34 19.63 -12.67 -2.78
C ALA A 34 18.42 -12.69 -1.82
N TRP A 35 18.53 -12.01 -0.68
CA TRP A 35 17.44 -11.95 0.30
C TRP A 35 16.15 -11.33 -0.27
N ARG A 36 16.25 -10.39 -1.24
CA ARG A 36 15.08 -9.77 -1.87
C ARG A 36 14.28 -10.78 -2.66
N THR A 37 14.94 -11.57 -3.49
CA THR A 37 14.30 -12.63 -4.26
C THR A 37 13.72 -13.72 -3.33
N GLN A 38 14.41 -14.01 -2.23
CA GLN A 38 13.90 -14.97 -1.24
C GLN A 38 12.63 -14.45 -0.54
N ALA A 39 12.61 -13.18 -0.12
CA ALA A 39 11.44 -12.56 0.51
C ALA A 39 10.24 -12.50 -0.46
N GLU A 40 10.46 -12.07 -1.71
CA GLU A 40 9.45 -12.06 -2.77
C GLU A 40 8.85 -13.44 -2.99
N ASN A 41 9.71 -14.45 -3.23
CA ASN A 41 9.27 -15.82 -3.48
C ASN A 41 8.53 -16.41 -2.27
N ALA A 42 8.98 -16.15 -1.05
CA ALA A 42 8.32 -16.60 0.17
C ALA A 42 6.92 -16.01 0.32
N CYS A 43 6.77 -14.71 0.10
CA CYS A 43 5.49 -14.02 0.17
C CYS A 43 4.49 -14.55 -0.87
N LEU A 44 4.94 -14.73 -2.12
CA LEU A 44 4.12 -15.25 -3.22
C LEU A 44 3.72 -16.71 -2.97
N ALA A 45 4.66 -17.56 -2.53
CA ALA A 45 4.39 -18.97 -2.23
C ALA A 45 3.40 -19.14 -1.08
N GLN A 46 3.47 -18.29 -0.06
CA GLN A 46 2.54 -18.24 1.07
C GLN A 46 1.21 -17.58 0.71
N ARG A 47 1.08 -17.01 -0.48
CA ARG A 47 -0.12 -16.29 -0.92
C ARG A 47 -0.57 -15.22 0.07
N ARG A 48 0.38 -14.49 0.67
CA ARG A 48 0.07 -13.42 1.63
C ARG A 48 -0.76 -12.28 1.01
N VAL A 49 -0.67 -12.11 -0.31
CA VAL A 49 -1.48 -11.18 -1.09
C VAL A 49 -2.35 -11.97 -2.07
N GLN A 50 -3.65 -11.70 -2.05
CA GLN A 50 -4.61 -12.26 -3.01
C GLN A 50 -4.95 -11.18 -4.05
N PRO A 51 -4.79 -11.48 -5.35
CA PRO A 51 -5.24 -10.56 -6.40
C PRO A 51 -6.74 -10.25 -6.28
N SER A 52 -7.10 -8.99 -6.51
CA SER A 52 -8.46 -8.49 -6.42
C SER A 52 -8.70 -7.38 -7.47
N ALA A 53 -9.88 -6.76 -7.46
CA ALA A 53 -10.13 -5.57 -8.26
C ALA A 53 -9.18 -4.41 -7.91
N TYR A 54 -8.66 -4.37 -6.68
CA TYR A 54 -7.85 -3.28 -6.14
C TYR A 54 -6.36 -3.60 -6.09
N VAL A 55 -5.98 -4.87 -6.04
CA VAL A 55 -4.60 -5.37 -5.96
C VAL A 55 -4.38 -6.32 -7.13
N GLN A 56 -3.67 -5.88 -8.15
CA GLN A 56 -3.49 -6.63 -9.39
C GLN A 56 -2.03 -6.99 -9.59
N ILE A 57 -1.76 -8.23 -10.06
CA ILE A 57 -0.44 -8.61 -10.54
C ILE A 57 -0.09 -7.69 -11.71
N ALA A 58 1.11 -7.11 -11.68
CA ALA A 58 1.59 -6.21 -12.71
C ALA A 58 2.71 -6.86 -13.54
N ASN A 59 2.99 -6.26 -14.69
CA ASN A 59 4.18 -6.61 -15.46
C ASN A 59 5.43 -6.28 -14.66
N GLU A 60 6.50 -7.01 -14.94
CA GLU A 60 7.83 -6.75 -14.40
C GLU A 60 8.19 -5.26 -14.52
N VAL A 61 8.77 -4.73 -13.46
CA VAL A 61 9.45 -3.44 -13.47
C VAL A 61 10.92 -3.72 -13.78
N ASP A 62 11.33 -3.53 -15.02
CA ASP A 62 12.73 -3.66 -15.47
C ASP A 62 13.37 -2.27 -15.55
N GLY A 63 13.99 -1.86 -14.44
CA GLY A 63 14.68 -0.57 -14.34
C GLY A 63 16.16 -0.66 -14.65
N PRO A 64 16.88 0.49 -14.65
CA PRO A 64 18.32 0.52 -14.87
C PRO A 64 19.11 -0.29 -13.82
N GLY A 65 20.13 -1.02 -14.26
CA GLY A 65 21.00 -1.79 -13.38
C GLY A 65 20.27 -2.91 -12.63
N ILE A 66 20.18 -2.78 -11.30
CA ILE A 66 19.49 -3.76 -10.44
C ILE A 66 18.12 -3.27 -9.96
N CYS A 67 17.67 -2.09 -10.43
CA CYS A 67 16.35 -1.57 -10.07
C CYS A 67 15.21 -2.45 -10.61
N GLY A 68 14.10 -2.45 -9.91
CA GLY A 68 12.87 -3.10 -10.34
C GLY A 68 12.54 -4.38 -9.59
N LEU A 69 11.53 -5.09 -10.07
CA LEU A 69 10.96 -6.30 -9.46
C LEU A 69 10.26 -7.15 -10.53
N THR A 70 10.40 -8.48 -10.43
CA THR A 70 9.84 -9.41 -11.43
C THR A 70 8.32 -9.55 -11.30
N SER A 71 7.79 -9.60 -10.08
CA SER A 71 6.36 -9.85 -9.82
C SER A 71 5.72 -8.78 -8.94
N PRO A 72 5.72 -7.50 -9.36
CA PRO A 72 5.11 -6.42 -8.58
C PRO A 72 3.58 -6.48 -8.62
N PHE A 73 2.97 -5.80 -7.67
CA PHE A 73 1.53 -5.54 -7.65
C PHE A 73 1.25 -4.06 -7.95
N LYS A 74 0.17 -3.81 -8.68
CA LYS A 74 -0.47 -2.50 -8.80
C LYS A 74 -1.60 -2.42 -7.81
N VAL A 75 -1.51 -1.46 -6.89
CA VAL A 75 -2.45 -1.29 -5.78
C VAL A 75 -3.18 0.03 -5.94
N THR A 76 -4.50 -0.03 -5.95
CA THR A 76 -5.39 1.14 -5.97
C THR A 76 -6.12 1.33 -4.65
N ALA A 77 -6.32 0.25 -3.89
CA ALA A 77 -6.87 0.27 -2.54
C ALA A 77 -6.45 -0.99 -1.77
N LEU A 78 -6.50 -0.92 -0.45
CA LEU A 78 -6.27 -2.00 0.52
C LEU A 78 -7.53 -2.22 1.36
N GLN A 79 -7.49 -3.14 2.33
CA GLN A 79 -8.63 -3.50 3.19
C GLN A 79 -9.89 -3.84 2.37
N GLY A 80 -9.72 -4.67 1.33
CA GLY A 80 -10.85 -5.06 0.47
C GLY A 80 -11.46 -3.93 -0.36
N GLY A 81 -10.78 -2.79 -0.47
CA GLY A 81 -11.24 -1.60 -1.17
C GLY A 81 -11.66 -0.45 -0.24
N ALA A 82 -11.66 -0.67 1.07
CA ALA A 82 -12.08 0.34 2.04
C ALA A 82 -11.11 1.53 2.13
N VAL A 83 -9.79 1.30 1.90
CA VAL A 83 -8.76 2.34 1.94
C VAL A 83 -8.12 2.51 0.58
N SER A 84 -8.48 3.56 -0.13
CA SER A 84 -7.96 3.88 -1.46
C SER A 84 -6.59 4.56 -1.39
N PHE A 85 -5.87 4.57 -2.52
CA PHE A 85 -4.72 5.44 -2.75
C PHE A 85 -5.10 6.58 -3.68
N ASN A 86 -4.60 7.80 -3.43
CA ASN A 86 -4.78 8.94 -4.33
C ASN A 86 -4.17 8.70 -5.73
N ALA A 87 -3.13 7.87 -5.79
CA ALA A 87 -2.47 7.44 -7.02
C ALA A 87 -2.11 5.95 -6.90
N ARG A 88 -2.17 5.24 -8.03
CA ARG A 88 -1.81 3.82 -8.07
C ARG A 88 -0.38 3.59 -7.59
N ALA A 89 -0.20 2.78 -6.55
CA ALA A 89 1.11 2.36 -6.07
C ALA A 89 1.59 1.10 -6.80
N THR A 90 2.90 0.99 -6.99
CA THR A 90 3.55 -0.25 -7.47
C THR A 90 4.42 -0.76 -6.33
N LEU A 91 4.11 -1.94 -5.81
CA LEU A 91 4.69 -2.48 -4.57
C LEU A 91 4.99 -3.97 -4.72
N ASP A 92 5.96 -4.47 -3.95
CA ASP A 92 6.22 -5.89 -3.85
C ASP A 92 5.17 -6.60 -2.96
N CYS A 93 5.18 -7.93 -3.00
CA CYS A 93 4.24 -8.74 -2.23
C CYS A 93 4.32 -8.46 -0.72
N SER A 94 5.52 -8.32 -0.18
CA SER A 94 5.74 -8.12 1.27
C SER A 94 5.21 -6.77 1.73
N MET A 95 5.47 -5.70 0.95
CA MET A 95 4.96 -4.36 1.25
C MET A 95 3.43 -4.29 1.18
N VAL A 96 2.81 -4.93 0.17
CA VAL A 96 1.34 -4.96 0.08
C VAL A 96 0.74 -5.65 1.30
N ALA A 97 1.27 -6.83 1.67
CA ALA A 97 0.79 -7.59 2.82
C ALA A 97 0.97 -6.84 4.14
N GLU A 98 2.12 -6.18 4.31
CA GLU A 98 2.43 -5.45 5.55
C GLU A 98 1.63 -4.16 5.67
N LEU A 99 1.43 -3.42 4.57
CA LEU A 99 0.58 -2.23 4.55
C LEU A 99 -0.87 -2.57 4.87
N ASP A 100 -1.39 -3.68 4.35
CA ASP A 100 -2.76 -4.12 4.64
C ASP A 100 -2.93 -4.45 6.12
N GLN A 101 -1.97 -5.16 6.70
CA GLN A 101 -1.97 -5.47 8.14
C GLN A 101 -1.76 -4.23 9.00
N TRP A 102 -0.82 -3.35 8.66
CA TRP A 102 -0.59 -2.09 9.35
C TRP A 102 -1.82 -1.17 9.37
N LEU A 103 -2.59 -1.13 8.28
CA LEU A 103 -3.86 -0.41 8.26
C LEU A 103 -4.83 -0.97 9.31
N ALA A 104 -4.97 -2.29 9.39
CA ALA A 104 -5.87 -2.95 10.34
C ALA A 104 -5.42 -2.79 11.80
N ASP A 105 -4.11 -2.93 12.05
CA ASP A 105 -3.58 -3.03 13.42
C ASP A 105 -3.24 -1.66 14.01
N VAL A 106 -2.97 -0.65 13.18
CA VAL A 106 -2.46 0.65 13.61
C VAL A 106 -3.35 1.80 13.15
N VAL A 107 -3.50 1.98 11.83
CA VAL A 107 -4.10 3.21 11.29
C VAL A 107 -5.57 3.33 11.64
N GLN A 108 -6.35 2.26 11.40
CA GLN A 108 -7.78 2.29 11.68
C GLN A 108 -8.07 2.40 13.19
N PRO A 109 -7.42 1.62 14.07
CA PRO A 109 -7.60 1.81 15.52
C PRO A 109 -7.22 3.22 16.00
N ALA A 110 -6.13 3.80 15.48
CA ALA A 110 -5.72 5.16 15.82
C ALA A 110 -6.77 6.19 15.34
N ALA A 111 -7.29 6.06 14.12
CA ALA A 111 -8.31 6.95 13.59
C ALA A 111 -9.62 6.86 14.38
N GLN A 112 -10.05 5.65 14.71
CA GLN A 112 -11.22 5.42 15.56
C GLN A 112 -11.03 6.02 16.96
N ALA A 113 -9.86 5.82 17.59
CA ALA A 113 -9.58 6.33 18.93
C ALA A 113 -9.53 7.87 18.98
N ARG A 114 -9.05 8.53 17.90
CA ARG A 114 -8.86 9.98 17.88
C ARG A 114 -10.04 10.74 17.27
N PHE A 115 -10.76 10.14 16.32
CA PHE A 115 -11.79 10.85 15.55
C PHE A 115 -13.16 10.13 15.56
N GLY A 116 -13.24 8.86 16.00
CA GLY A 116 -14.43 8.04 15.87
C GLY A 116 -14.79 7.71 14.42
N GLN A 117 -13.80 7.72 13.53
CA GLN A 117 -13.97 7.54 12.08
C GLN A 117 -12.83 6.71 11.50
N ASP A 118 -13.08 6.11 10.35
CA ASP A 118 -12.08 5.37 9.60
C ASP A 118 -11.28 6.28 8.66
N VAL A 119 -10.03 5.89 8.39
CA VAL A 119 -9.29 6.37 7.24
C VAL A 119 -9.82 5.66 6.00
N VAL A 120 -10.15 6.44 4.96
CA VAL A 120 -10.67 5.93 3.68
C VAL A 120 -9.68 6.12 2.52
N GLN A 121 -8.60 6.89 2.72
CA GLN A 121 -7.57 7.10 1.71
C GLN A 121 -6.21 7.37 2.32
N ILE A 122 -5.18 6.80 1.68
CA ILE A 122 -3.77 7.17 1.86
C ILE A 122 -3.37 8.11 0.72
N ASN A 123 -2.83 9.28 1.06
CA ASN A 123 -2.19 10.18 0.11
C ASN A 123 -0.72 9.76 -0.07
N SER A 124 -0.47 8.87 -1.04
CA SER A 124 0.87 8.43 -1.39
C SER A 124 1.62 9.49 -2.17
N MET A 125 2.91 9.68 -1.85
CA MET A 125 3.82 10.56 -2.59
C MET A 125 4.75 9.79 -3.54
N GLY A 126 4.82 8.47 -3.42
CA GLY A 126 5.57 7.62 -4.32
C GLY A 126 5.83 6.23 -3.78
N SER A 127 6.00 5.26 -4.70
CA SER A 127 6.31 3.86 -4.37
C SER A 127 7.53 3.36 -5.13
N TYR A 128 7.61 3.55 -6.44
CA TYR A 128 8.76 3.14 -7.26
C TYR A 128 9.50 4.34 -7.83
N ALA A 129 10.82 4.35 -7.62
CA ALA A 129 11.73 5.28 -8.26
C ALA A 129 13.17 4.71 -8.24
N CYS A 130 13.76 4.47 -9.40
CA CYS A 130 15.16 4.01 -9.50
C CYS A 130 16.11 5.17 -9.22
N ARG A 131 16.51 5.34 -7.97
CA ARG A 131 17.37 6.43 -7.49
C ARG A 131 18.17 6.04 -6.25
N GLY A 132 19.26 6.72 -6.00
CA GLY A 132 19.97 6.64 -4.71
C GLY A 132 19.14 7.18 -3.55
N MET A 133 19.46 6.77 -2.33
CA MET A 133 18.86 7.31 -1.11
C MET A 133 18.97 8.84 -1.09
N ASN A 134 17.92 9.51 -0.64
CA ASN A 134 17.84 10.98 -0.59
C ASN A 134 18.10 11.66 -1.94
N ASN A 135 17.83 10.96 -3.06
CA ASN A 135 18.09 11.42 -4.43
C ASN A 135 19.56 11.77 -4.73
N GLN A 136 20.49 11.17 -3.99
CA GLN A 136 21.94 11.37 -4.17
C GLN A 136 22.50 10.29 -5.09
N SER A 137 23.16 10.68 -6.17
CA SER A 137 23.71 9.75 -7.18
C SER A 137 24.83 8.83 -6.66
N SER A 138 25.56 9.27 -5.63
CA SER A 138 26.65 8.50 -5.00
C SER A 138 26.18 7.63 -3.84
N ALA A 139 24.91 7.74 -3.42
CA ALA A 139 24.38 6.94 -2.34
C ALA A 139 23.97 5.54 -2.82
N PRO A 140 23.91 4.53 -1.95
CA PRO A 140 23.26 3.25 -2.24
C PRO A 140 21.84 3.45 -2.76
N LEU A 141 21.34 2.50 -3.55
CA LEU A 141 19.97 2.56 -4.05
C LEU A 141 18.95 2.58 -2.90
N SER A 142 17.93 3.42 -3.06
CA SER A 142 16.77 3.47 -2.14
C SER A 142 15.94 2.21 -2.28
N GLU A 143 15.16 1.85 -1.25
CA GLU A 143 14.17 0.77 -1.29
C GLU A 143 13.07 1.01 -2.33
N HIS A 144 12.77 2.25 -2.67
CA HIS A 144 11.92 2.60 -3.81
C HIS A 144 12.42 2.01 -5.14
N SER A 145 13.73 1.85 -5.30
CA SER A 145 14.33 1.25 -6.49
C SER A 145 13.99 -0.23 -6.66
N PHE A 146 13.54 -0.87 -5.59
CA PHE A 146 13.18 -2.29 -5.54
C PHE A 146 11.68 -2.53 -5.29
N VAL A 147 10.86 -1.49 -5.42
CA VAL A 147 9.40 -1.56 -5.22
C VAL A 147 9.02 -1.92 -3.76
N ASN A 148 9.94 -1.73 -2.83
CA ASN A 148 9.88 -2.17 -1.43
C ASN A 148 9.75 -0.98 -0.46
N ALA A 149 9.09 0.11 -0.89
CA ALA A 149 8.89 1.30 -0.07
C ALA A 149 7.64 2.08 -0.49
N LEU A 150 7.10 2.85 0.47
CA LEU A 150 6.01 3.80 0.24
C LEU A 150 6.30 5.10 1.00
N ASP A 151 6.13 6.24 0.32
CA ASP A 151 6.12 7.57 0.93
C ASP A 151 4.67 8.01 1.14
N ILE A 152 4.30 8.32 2.39
CA ILE A 152 2.94 8.67 2.82
C ILE A 152 2.91 10.15 3.17
N GLY A 153 2.19 10.95 2.38
CA GLY A 153 2.02 12.39 2.58
C GLY A 153 0.85 12.76 3.48
N GLY A 154 -0.08 11.82 3.72
CA GLY A 154 -1.25 12.08 4.54
C GLY A 154 -2.35 11.04 4.41
N PHE A 155 -3.50 11.34 5.01
CA PHE A 155 -4.67 10.48 5.09
C PHE A 155 -5.95 11.28 4.85
N VAL A 156 -7.03 10.62 4.43
CA VAL A 156 -8.37 11.19 4.37
C VAL A 156 -9.29 10.34 5.24
N LEU A 157 -10.06 11.00 6.12
CA LEU A 157 -11.07 10.36 6.96
C LEU A 157 -12.40 10.20 6.22
N ALA A 158 -13.30 9.40 6.76
CA ALA A 158 -14.60 9.10 6.16
C ALA A 158 -15.49 10.35 5.96
N ASP A 159 -15.33 11.39 6.77
CA ASP A 159 -16.03 12.68 6.62
C ASP A 159 -15.42 13.61 5.57
N GLY A 160 -14.33 13.17 4.89
CA GLY A 160 -13.59 13.95 3.91
C GLY A 160 -12.50 14.85 4.51
N ARG A 161 -12.28 14.82 5.81
CA ARG A 161 -11.19 15.58 6.46
C ARG A 161 -9.84 15.05 5.99
N GLU A 162 -9.00 15.95 5.48
CA GLU A 162 -7.64 15.65 5.06
C GLU A 162 -6.63 15.94 6.17
N ILE A 163 -5.80 14.95 6.48
CA ILE A 163 -4.65 15.02 7.38
C ILE A 163 -3.39 15.00 6.53
N SER A 164 -2.60 16.07 6.58
CA SER A 164 -1.37 16.24 5.81
C SER A 164 -0.14 16.22 6.72
N ILE A 165 0.82 15.34 6.42
CA ILE A 165 2.06 15.24 7.20
C ILE A 165 2.78 16.59 7.27
N VAL A 166 2.97 17.27 6.13
CA VAL A 166 3.71 18.55 6.09
C VAL A 166 3.02 19.67 6.87
N ARG A 167 1.69 19.67 6.92
CA ARG A 167 0.92 20.69 7.61
C ARG A 167 0.72 20.36 9.08
N ASP A 168 0.34 19.12 9.35
CA ASP A 168 -0.28 18.76 10.62
C ASP A 168 0.67 18.08 11.61
N TRP A 169 1.87 17.67 11.18
CA TRP A 169 2.86 17.01 12.05
C TRP A 169 3.20 17.83 13.29
N THR A 170 3.39 19.14 13.11
CA THR A 170 3.72 20.05 14.22
C THR A 170 2.65 21.09 14.50
N ARG A 171 1.78 21.41 13.52
CA ARG A 171 0.82 22.53 13.59
C ARG A 171 -0.64 22.06 13.58
N GLY A 172 -0.90 20.76 13.43
CA GLY A 172 -2.24 20.18 13.55
C GLY A 172 -2.82 20.41 14.96
N ASP A 173 -4.14 20.28 15.06
CA ASP A 173 -4.79 20.21 16.36
C ASP A 173 -4.29 19.01 17.18
N LEU A 174 -4.61 18.99 18.47
CA LEU A 174 -4.08 17.98 19.39
C LEU A 174 -4.43 16.55 18.98
N LEU A 175 -5.67 16.30 18.51
CA LEU A 175 -6.10 14.96 18.10
C LEU A 175 -5.42 14.52 16.81
N THR A 176 -5.27 15.43 15.84
CA THR A 176 -4.54 15.16 14.59
C THR A 176 -3.08 14.82 14.83
N ARG A 177 -2.42 15.58 15.71
CA ARG A 177 -1.03 15.31 16.07
C ARG A 177 -0.89 13.99 16.84
N ALA A 178 -1.83 13.70 17.75
CA ALA A 178 -1.85 12.41 18.47
C ALA A 178 -2.04 11.24 17.51
N PHE A 179 -2.98 11.34 16.57
CA PHE A 179 -3.15 10.34 15.50
C PHE A 179 -1.87 10.10 14.72
N LEU A 180 -1.18 11.16 14.28
CA LEU A 180 0.07 11.04 13.52
C LEU A 180 1.19 10.38 14.34
N MET A 181 1.24 10.62 15.65
CA MET A 181 2.22 9.98 16.55
C MET A 181 1.87 8.51 16.80
N ASP A 182 0.59 8.16 16.96
CA ASP A 182 0.14 6.77 17.08
C ASP A 182 0.49 5.99 15.81
N VAL A 183 0.18 6.56 14.63
CA VAL A 183 0.51 5.95 13.33
C VAL A 183 2.02 5.78 13.16
N HIS A 184 2.81 6.80 13.47
CA HIS A 184 4.27 6.73 13.39
C HIS A 184 4.84 5.66 14.33
N GLY A 185 4.41 5.66 15.59
CA GLY A 185 4.87 4.70 16.61
C GLY A 185 4.52 3.27 16.24
N GLY A 186 3.28 3.03 15.79
CA GLY A 186 2.84 1.72 15.32
C GLY A 186 3.55 1.27 14.04
N SER A 187 3.85 2.20 13.10
CA SER A 187 4.62 1.88 11.90
C SER A 187 5.97 1.25 12.21
N CYS A 188 6.62 1.66 13.30
CA CYS A 188 7.93 1.13 13.72
C CYS A 188 7.90 -0.33 14.17
N GLN A 189 6.70 -0.90 14.39
CA GLN A 189 6.51 -2.31 14.72
C GLN A 189 6.28 -3.16 13.46
N HIS A 190 5.79 -2.54 12.38
CA HIS A 190 5.45 -3.20 11.11
C HIS A 190 6.59 -3.13 10.10
N PHE A 191 7.30 -2.01 10.02
CA PHE A 191 8.31 -1.77 9.00
C PHE A 191 9.72 -1.77 9.56
N SER A 192 10.68 -2.23 8.75
CA SER A 192 12.09 -2.25 9.17
C SER A 192 12.75 -0.88 9.09
N THR A 193 12.22 0.02 8.24
CA THR A 193 12.61 1.44 8.22
C THR A 193 11.37 2.31 8.29
N VAL A 194 11.35 3.24 9.22
CA VAL A 194 10.36 4.33 9.30
C VAL A 194 11.09 5.64 9.49
N LEU A 195 10.89 6.57 8.53
CA LEU A 195 11.47 7.91 8.57
C LEU A 195 10.34 8.93 8.44
N ALA A 196 10.20 9.80 9.45
CA ALA A 196 9.15 10.80 9.52
C ALA A 196 9.76 12.21 9.71
N PRO A 197 8.97 13.30 9.71
CA PRO A 197 9.49 14.64 9.98
C PRO A 197 10.28 14.71 11.27
N GLY A 198 11.51 15.25 11.18
CA GLY A 198 12.49 15.26 12.28
C GLY A 198 13.56 14.15 12.15
N SER A 199 13.41 13.18 11.25
CA SER A 199 14.44 12.18 10.99
C SER A 199 15.65 12.75 10.24
N ASN A 200 15.40 13.53 9.21
CA ASN A 200 16.38 14.28 8.40
C ASN A 200 15.67 15.30 7.49
N PRO A 201 16.39 16.18 6.79
CA PRO A 201 15.77 17.21 5.95
C PRO A 201 14.95 16.69 4.76
N PHE A 202 15.18 15.45 4.31
CA PHE A 202 14.51 14.89 3.13
C PHE A 202 13.13 14.29 3.46
N HIS A 203 12.82 14.07 4.75
CA HIS A 203 11.56 13.48 5.23
C HIS A 203 10.70 14.48 6.02
N TYR A 204 10.78 15.78 5.67
CA TYR A 204 10.03 16.82 6.40
C TYR A 204 8.54 16.83 6.11
N ASN A 205 8.11 16.19 5.02
CA ASN A 205 6.75 16.30 4.47
C ASN A 205 6.02 14.97 4.29
N HIS A 206 6.62 13.84 4.71
CA HIS A 206 6.04 12.51 4.58
C HIS A 206 6.58 11.54 5.63
N ILE A 207 5.90 10.43 5.80
CA ILE A 207 6.41 9.24 6.47
C ILE A 207 6.83 8.26 5.38
N HIS A 208 8.13 7.92 5.35
CA HIS A 208 8.67 6.84 4.53
C HIS A 208 8.62 5.54 5.32
N VAL A 209 8.14 4.48 4.69
CA VAL A 209 8.14 3.12 5.24
C VAL A 209 8.73 2.13 4.23
N ASP A 210 9.56 1.20 4.72
CA ASP A 210 10.13 0.13 3.90
C ASP A 210 10.41 -1.16 4.70
N LEU A 211 10.69 -2.25 3.99
CA LEU A 211 11.06 -3.56 4.54
C LEU A 211 12.50 -3.93 4.20
N ALA A 212 13.43 -2.97 4.29
CA ALA A 212 14.87 -3.24 4.07
C ALA A 212 15.44 -4.20 5.11
N MET A 213 16.35 -5.07 4.68
CA MET A 213 17.11 -5.89 5.62
C MET A 213 18.36 -5.13 6.09
N HIS A 214 18.34 -4.65 7.33
CA HIS A 214 19.47 -3.95 7.94
C HIS A 214 20.38 -4.91 8.70
N GLY A 215 21.45 -5.35 8.03
CA GLY A 215 22.45 -6.26 8.64
C GLY A 215 21.90 -7.67 8.88
N ARG A 216 22.71 -8.51 9.57
CA ARG A 216 22.33 -9.91 9.82
C ARG A 216 21.28 -10.09 10.91
N GLY A 217 21.05 -9.08 11.73
CA GLY A 217 20.16 -9.14 12.90
C GLY A 217 18.79 -8.49 12.71
N GLY A 218 18.46 -8.02 11.50
CA GLY A 218 17.15 -7.38 11.25
C GLY A 218 16.93 -6.12 12.11
N LYS A 219 17.94 -5.23 12.17
CA LYS A 219 17.83 -3.97 12.93
C LYS A 219 16.74 -3.11 12.32
N HIS A 220 15.82 -2.62 13.18
CA HIS A 220 14.81 -1.63 12.76
C HIS A 220 15.37 -0.21 12.91
N ILE A 221 15.04 0.64 11.95
CA ILE A 221 15.34 2.07 11.93
C ILE A 221 14.02 2.83 12.07
N CYS A 222 13.79 3.42 13.23
CA CYS A 222 12.61 4.22 13.49
C CYS A 222 13.04 5.62 13.93
N LYS A 223 12.75 6.64 13.12
CA LYS A 223 13.17 8.02 13.37
C LYS A 223 12.07 9.02 12.97
N PRO A 224 11.89 10.09 13.75
CA PRO A 224 12.44 10.29 15.11
C PRO A 224 12.00 9.16 16.06
N VAL A 225 12.56 9.12 17.25
CA VAL A 225 12.07 8.17 18.28
C VAL A 225 10.60 8.50 18.56
N PRO A 226 9.68 7.53 18.47
CA PRO A 226 8.27 7.78 18.74
C PRO A 226 8.03 8.31 20.14
N HIS A 227 7.08 9.23 20.27
CA HIS A 227 6.61 9.74 21.55
C HIS A 227 5.08 9.86 21.53
N GLU A 228 4.47 9.62 22.66
CA GLU A 228 3.03 9.79 22.81
C GLU A 228 2.67 11.26 23.02
N ILE A 229 1.60 11.69 22.38
CA ILE A 229 0.92 12.93 22.71
C ILE A 229 -0.27 12.58 23.60
N ALA A 230 -0.25 13.02 24.85
CA ALA A 230 -1.38 12.89 25.75
C ALA A 230 -2.55 13.70 25.17
N ALA A 231 -3.45 13.04 24.49
CA ALA A 231 -4.72 13.64 24.06
C ALA A 231 -5.78 13.40 25.14
N PRO A 232 -6.69 14.36 25.38
CA PRO A 232 -7.80 14.12 26.29
C PRO A 232 -8.54 12.86 25.83
N PRO A 233 -9.04 12.03 26.76
CA PRO A 233 -9.89 10.91 26.40
C PRO A 233 -11.05 11.45 25.56
N VAL A 234 -11.38 10.74 24.47
CA VAL A 234 -12.60 11.05 23.73
C VAL A 234 -13.73 10.94 24.75
N SER A 235 -14.34 12.06 25.13
CA SER A 235 -15.53 12.01 25.98
C SER A 235 -16.49 11.06 25.26
N PRO A 236 -16.97 9.99 25.92
CA PRO A 236 -18.05 9.21 25.34
C PRO A 236 -19.11 10.23 24.96
N LEU A 237 -19.41 10.33 23.67
CA LEU A 237 -20.53 11.13 23.21
C LEU A 237 -21.64 10.84 24.20
N LEU A 238 -22.14 11.87 24.86
CA LEU A 238 -23.32 11.77 25.71
C LEU A 238 -24.31 10.95 24.88
N VAL A 239 -24.44 9.69 25.21
CA VAL A 239 -25.57 8.89 24.75
C VAL A 239 -26.73 9.74 25.22
N THR A 240 -27.33 10.48 24.33
CA THR A 240 -28.55 11.24 24.61
C THR A 240 -29.48 10.20 25.15
N LYS A 241 -29.66 10.25 26.47
CA LYS A 241 -30.66 9.43 27.18
C LYS A 241 -31.89 9.60 26.34
N GLY A 242 -32.36 8.55 25.69
CA GLY A 242 -33.61 8.57 24.95
C GLY A 242 -34.68 9.18 25.83
N PRO A 243 -35.69 9.83 25.27
CA PRO A 243 -36.78 10.43 26.06
C PRO A 243 -37.24 9.38 27.11
N ALA A 244 -37.32 9.86 28.35
CA ALA A 244 -37.78 9.04 29.46
C ALA A 244 -39.06 8.31 29.05
N PRO A 245 -39.26 7.05 29.46
CA PRO A 245 -40.58 6.41 29.29
C PRO A 245 -41.63 7.34 29.87
N VAL A 246 -42.59 7.74 29.09
CA VAL A 246 -43.82 8.38 29.58
C VAL A 246 -44.53 7.32 30.38
N ASP A 247 -44.66 7.50 31.68
CA ASP A 247 -45.54 6.71 32.54
C ASP A 247 -46.96 6.98 32.06
N ASP A 248 -47.52 6.03 31.32
CA ASP A 248 -48.95 5.97 31.00
C ASP A 248 -49.71 5.49 32.26
N ASP A 249 -49.93 6.39 33.18
CA ASP A 249 -50.93 6.24 34.22
C ASP A 249 -51.93 7.41 34.13
N ASP A 250 -52.88 7.27 33.21
CA ASP A 250 -54.15 7.98 33.29
C ASP A 250 -55.25 7.12 32.70
N SER A 251 -55.92 6.41 33.61
CA SER A 251 -57.19 5.79 33.38
C SER A 251 -58.26 6.90 33.26
N ASP A 252 -58.61 7.30 32.03
CA ASP A 252 -59.85 8.04 31.81
C ASP A 252 -60.68 7.36 30.71
N THR A 253 -61.89 6.96 31.16
CA THR A 253 -63.00 6.39 30.41
C THR A 253 -63.68 7.48 29.59
N GLY A 254 -63.62 7.40 28.25
CA GLY A 254 -64.29 8.39 27.42
C GLY A 254 -64.35 8.01 25.93
N GLU A 255 -65.49 7.33 25.59
CA GLU A 255 -66.27 7.45 24.35
C GLU A 255 -65.53 7.59 22.99
N ALA A 256 -65.72 6.56 22.17
CA ALA A 256 -65.20 6.49 20.78
C ALA A 256 -66.03 7.38 19.81
N PRO A 257 -65.41 8.20 18.94
CA PRO A 257 -66.11 8.78 17.81
C PRO A 257 -66.13 7.81 16.58
N PRO A 258 -67.06 8.02 15.64
CA PRO A 258 -67.44 7.02 14.62
C PRO A 258 -66.41 6.91 13.48
N ARG A 259 -66.25 5.70 12.98
CA ARG A 259 -65.48 5.32 11.80
C ARG A 259 -65.98 6.06 10.56
N ALA A 260 -65.10 6.86 9.92
CA ALA A 260 -65.27 7.28 8.54
C ALA A 260 -64.62 6.23 7.62
N ALA A 261 -65.42 5.70 6.72
CA ALA A 261 -64.96 4.83 5.64
C ALA A 261 -64.10 5.62 4.64
N PHE A 262 -62.92 5.13 4.34
CA PHE A 262 -62.15 5.62 3.19
C PHE A 262 -62.09 4.50 2.16
N GLU A 263 -62.74 4.78 1.04
CA GLU A 263 -62.78 3.96 -0.16
C GLU A 263 -61.44 3.92 -0.88
N GLY A 264 -61.25 2.83 -1.60
CA GLY A 264 -60.03 2.43 -2.28
C GLY A 264 -59.45 3.42 -3.31
N GLY A 265 -58.17 3.50 -3.32
CA GLY A 265 -57.36 4.13 -4.35
C GLY A 265 -56.35 3.14 -4.93
N ARG A 266 -56.45 2.91 -6.21
CA ARG A 266 -55.71 1.98 -7.07
C ARG A 266 -54.19 2.15 -6.95
N ALA A 267 -53.51 1.01 -6.98
CA ALA A 267 -52.04 0.91 -7.26
C ALA A 267 -51.73 1.51 -8.62
N ALA A 268 -50.77 2.45 -8.64
CA ALA A 268 -50.14 2.96 -9.85
C ALA A 268 -48.80 2.24 -10.06
N SER A 269 -48.69 1.61 -11.21
CA SER A 269 -47.54 0.96 -11.78
C SER A 269 -46.37 1.98 -12.01
N LEU A 270 -45.20 1.67 -11.50
CA LEU A 270 -43.96 2.39 -11.85
C LEU A 270 -43.30 1.66 -13.01
N ASP A 271 -43.61 2.08 -14.24
CA ASP A 271 -42.86 1.78 -15.42
C ASP A 271 -42.25 3.10 -15.98
N SER A 272 -40.98 2.99 -16.39
CA SER A 272 -40.30 3.87 -17.34
C SER A 272 -39.81 5.24 -16.89
N PHE A 273 -38.50 5.31 -16.57
CA PHE A 273 -37.64 6.41 -17.04
C PHE A 273 -36.29 5.84 -17.46
N ALA A 274 -36.19 5.41 -18.71
CA ALA A 274 -34.92 5.24 -19.41
C ALA A 274 -34.58 6.56 -20.11
N ALA A 275 -33.49 7.20 -19.71
CA ALA A 275 -32.94 8.35 -20.40
C ALA A 275 -32.17 7.91 -21.67
N PRO A 276 -32.27 8.61 -22.80
CA PRO A 276 -31.58 8.25 -24.06
C PRO A 276 -30.09 8.61 -23.97
N LEU A 277 -29.25 7.70 -24.46
CA LEU A 277 -27.80 7.89 -24.66
C LEU A 277 -27.51 8.92 -25.76
N PRO A 278 -26.46 9.76 -25.63
CA PRO A 278 -26.06 10.69 -26.69
C PRO A 278 -25.41 9.94 -27.87
N PRO A 279 -25.53 10.51 -29.12
CA PRO A 279 -25.03 9.85 -30.33
C PRO A 279 -23.49 9.85 -30.38
N ARG A 280 -22.93 8.72 -30.85
CA ARG A 280 -21.51 8.58 -31.19
C ARG A 280 -21.16 9.54 -32.34
N ARG A 281 -20.10 10.33 -32.15
CA ARG A 281 -19.48 11.08 -33.26
C ARG A 281 -18.79 10.10 -34.20
N GLY A 282 -19.18 10.17 -35.48
CA GLY A 282 -18.60 9.38 -36.52
C GLY A 282 -17.18 9.80 -36.85
N ASP A 283 -16.34 8.82 -37.13
CA ASP A 283 -15.10 8.97 -37.86
C ASP A 283 -15.38 9.56 -39.25
N SER A 284 -14.74 10.69 -39.56
CA SER A 284 -14.53 11.12 -40.90
C SER A 284 -13.07 10.94 -41.26
N GLY A 285 -12.78 9.86 -42.00
CA GLY A 285 -11.53 9.69 -42.71
C GLY A 285 -11.43 10.69 -43.85
N GLY A 286 -10.19 11.02 -44.18
CA GLY A 286 -9.88 11.83 -45.34
C GLY A 286 -8.39 12.05 -45.51
N ASN A 287 -7.79 11.32 -46.48
CA ASN A 287 -6.54 11.51 -47.23
C ASN A 287 -5.23 11.69 -46.43
#